data_cf725a806b7bb8ec9a904e1c35263eb8
#
_entry.id   cf725a806b7bb8ec9a904e1c35263eb8
#
_cell.length_a   1.000
_cell.length_b   1.000
_cell.length_c   1.000
_cell.angle_alpha   90.00
_cell.angle_beta   90.00
_cell.angle_gamma   90.00
#
_symmetry.space_group_name_H-M   'P 1'
#
loop_
_entity.id
_entity.type
_entity.pdbx_description
1 polymer ?
#
loop_
_entity_poly.entity_id
_entity_poly.type
_entity_poly.pdbx_seq_one_letter_code
_entity_poly.pdbx_strand_id
1 'polypeptide(L)'
;SFMEEIGYLDDNGFDSSLVKVSPKCHIVTNKHIQYDKENLSESLGTTSKGIAPCYADKSARVGILAKNVLDDKYIWDESLEGNILCEGAQGFWLDINMGTYPFVTSSTTLPYGACSIGFPAQKIRDVWGAAKIYDTRSGEDPLFPKSLFENKALSKLGELGEESGVTTGRRR
;
A
#
# COMPACT_ATOMS: atom_id res chain seq x y z
N SER A 1 -9.15 4.58 -9.07
CA SER A 1 -9.98 3.69 -8.22
C SER A 1 -9.97 2.27 -8.78
N PHE A 2 -10.57 1.30 -8.06
CA PHE A 2 -10.67 -0.09 -8.54
C PHE A 2 -11.28 -0.18 -9.95
N MET A 3 -12.40 0.52 -10.18
CA MET A 3 -13.07 0.49 -11.50
C MET A 3 -12.24 1.17 -12.60
N GLU A 4 -11.45 2.17 -12.29
CA GLU A 4 -10.54 2.80 -13.27
C GLU A 4 -9.40 1.83 -13.66
N GLU A 5 -8.88 1.07 -12.70
CA GLU A 5 -7.85 0.06 -12.97
C GLU A 5 -8.41 -1.12 -13.79
N ILE A 6 -9.64 -1.56 -13.50
CA ILE A 6 -10.33 -2.56 -14.34
C ILE A 6 -10.49 -2.04 -15.78
N GLY A 7 -10.99 -0.80 -15.96
CA GLY A 7 -11.09 -0.19 -17.29
C GLY A 7 -9.74 -0.09 -18.00
N TYR A 8 -8.68 0.30 -17.27
CA TYR A 8 -7.33 0.34 -17.83
C TYR A 8 -6.84 -1.05 -18.31
N LEU A 9 -7.10 -2.10 -17.56
CA LEU A 9 -6.75 -3.47 -17.98
C LEU A 9 -7.49 -3.87 -19.25
N ASP A 10 -8.81 -3.63 -19.32
CA ASP A 10 -9.63 -3.95 -20.47
C ASP A 10 -9.17 -3.16 -21.72
N ASP A 11 -8.91 -1.86 -21.57
CA ASP A 11 -8.44 -0.98 -22.66
C ASP A 11 -7.06 -1.39 -23.20
N ASN A 12 -6.25 -2.05 -22.40
CA ASN A 12 -4.93 -2.57 -22.79
C ASN A 12 -4.95 -4.06 -23.17
N GLY A 13 -6.12 -4.67 -23.32
CA GLY A 13 -6.28 -6.04 -23.80
C GLY A 13 -5.96 -7.14 -22.79
N PHE A 14 -5.95 -6.82 -21.49
CA PHE A 14 -5.82 -7.81 -20.42
C PHE A 14 -7.19 -8.35 -20.02
N ASP A 15 -7.24 -9.62 -19.62
CA ASP A 15 -8.46 -10.25 -19.11
C ASP A 15 -8.73 -9.82 -17.66
N SER A 16 -9.51 -8.76 -17.48
CA SER A 16 -9.86 -8.25 -16.15
C SER A 16 -10.79 -9.17 -15.36
N SER A 17 -11.38 -10.19 -15.98
CA SER A 17 -12.23 -11.18 -15.29
C SER A 17 -11.46 -12.00 -14.24
N LEU A 18 -10.13 -12.07 -14.39
CA LEU A 18 -9.21 -12.73 -13.46
C LEU A 18 -8.98 -11.92 -12.17
N VAL A 19 -9.32 -10.62 -12.18
CA VAL A 19 -9.13 -9.75 -11.01
C VAL A 19 -10.29 -9.93 -10.05
N LYS A 20 -9.96 -10.40 -8.85
CA LYS A 20 -10.94 -10.66 -7.79
C LYS A 20 -10.55 -9.96 -6.49
N VAL A 21 -11.55 -9.61 -5.71
CA VAL A 21 -11.40 -8.91 -4.44
C VAL A 21 -11.94 -9.78 -3.31
N SER A 22 -11.19 -9.95 -2.24
CA SER A 22 -11.69 -10.65 -1.06
C SER A 22 -12.95 -9.95 -0.51
N PRO A 23 -14.02 -10.70 -0.17
CA PRO A 23 -15.23 -10.13 0.42
C PRO A 23 -14.97 -9.38 1.74
N LYS A 24 -13.84 -9.66 2.39
CA LYS A 24 -13.41 -9.06 3.67
C LYS A 24 -12.54 -7.80 3.49
N CYS A 25 -12.19 -7.42 2.26
CA CYS A 25 -11.50 -6.15 2.02
C CYS A 25 -12.35 -4.97 2.45
N HIS A 26 -11.69 -3.94 2.99
CA HIS A 26 -12.35 -2.70 3.40
C HIS A 26 -12.25 -1.66 2.29
N ILE A 27 -13.33 -0.91 2.12
CA ILE A 27 -13.44 0.12 1.09
C ILE A 27 -12.94 1.45 1.63
N VAL A 28 -11.97 2.04 0.93
CA VAL A 28 -11.58 3.44 1.15
C VAL A 28 -12.65 4.34 0.54
N THR A 29 -13.23 5.20 1.35
CA THR A 29 -14.26 6.15 0.95
C THR A 29 -13.67 7.54 0.72
N ASN A 30 -14.43 8.43 0.07
CA ASN A 30 -14.05 9.83 -0.08
C ASN A 30 -13.86 10.53 1.28
N LYS A 31 -14.60 10.13 2.31
CA LYS A 31 -14.42 10.64 3.68
C LYS A 31 -13.04 10.28 4.24
N HIS A 32 -12.57 9.07 3.99
CA HIS A 32 -11.22 8.65 4.41
C HIS A 32 -10.14 9.47 3.70
N ILE A 33 -10.29 9.68 2.39
CA ILE A 33 -9.35 10.47 1.60
C ILE A 33 -9.31 11.91 2.06
N GLN A 34 -10.48 12.50 2.30
CA GLN A 34 -10.59 13.86 2.81
C GLN A 34 -9.95 14.00 4.20
N TYR A 35 -10.28 13.10 5.12
CA TYR A 35 -9.71 13.11 6.47
C TYR A 35 -8.18 12.99 6.45
N ASP A 36 -7.64 12.05 5.65
CA ASP A 36 -6.20 11.85 5.50
C ASP A 36 -5.52 13.13 4.99
N LYS A 37 -6.10 13.74 3.94
CA LYS A 37 -5.58 14.97 3.36
C LYS A 37 -5.57 16.15 4.33
N GLU A 38 -6.63 16.32 5.11
CA GLU A 38 -6.80 17.46 6.02
C GLU A 38 -6.05 17.31 7.33
N ASN A 39 -5.88 16.07 7.84
CA ASN A 39 -5.41 15.85 9.20
C ASN A 39 -4.06 15.12 9.29
N LEU A 40 -3.68 14.32 8.29
CA LEU A 40 -2.52 13.44 8.39
C LEU A 40 -1.42 13.78 7.37
N SER A 41 -1.79 14.38 6.25
CA SER A 41 -0.85 14.62 5.15
C SER A 41 0.32 15.51 5.54
N GLU A 42 0.06 16.59 6.28
CA GLU A 42 1.10 17.53 6.72
C GLU A 42 1.93 16.95 7.86
N SER A 43 1.28 16.35 8.86
CA SER A 43 1.95 15.88 10.08
C SER A 43 2.75 14.59 9.90
N LEU A 44 2.26 13.66 9.07
CA LEU A 44 2.86 12.34 8.85
C LEU A 44 3.43 12.15 7.45
N GLY A 45 3.25 13.11 6.56
CA GLY A 45 3.72 12.99 5.18
C GLY A 45 3.02 11.88 4.39
N THR A 46 1.74 11.58 4.66
CA THR A 46 1.00 10.52 3.99
C THR A 46 0.84 10.79 2.50
N THR A 47 0.42 9.76 1.75
CA THR A 47 0.10 9.87 0.32
C THR A 47 -1.30 10.40 0.05
N SER A 48 -2.05 10.77 1.10
CA SER A 48 -3.43 11.27 1.03
C SER A 48 -4.41 10.33 0.30
N LYS A 49 -4.20 9.02 0.44
CA LYS A 49 -5.05 7.97 -0.17
C LYS A 49 -6.12 7.43 0.78
N GLY A 50 -6.21 7.94 2.01
CA GLY A 50 -7.22 7.53 2.99
C GLY A 50 -6.97 6.17 3.65
N ILE A 51 -5.74 5.67 3.59
CA ILE A 51 -5.41 4.33 4.10
C ILE A 51 -5.53 4.29 5.63
N ALA A 52 -4.91 5.24 6.34
CA ALA A 52 -4.92 5.27 7.80
C ALA A 52 -6.34 5.34 8.39
N PRO A 53 -7.22 6.27 7.99
CA PRO A 53 -8.59 6.30 8.51
C PRO A 53 -9.41 5.07 8.12
N CYS A 54 -9.18 4.46 6.96
CA CYS A 54 -9.84 3.20 6.60
C CYS A 54 -9.41 2.04 7.52
N TYR A 55 -8.14 1.95 7.89
CA TYR A 55 -7.66 0.98 8.88
C TYR A 55 -8.18 1.27 10.29
N ALA A 56 -8.35 2.54 10.66
CA ALA A 56 -9.00 2.93 11.91
C ALA A 56 -10.44 2.42 11.98
N ASP A 57 -11.22 2.63 10.93
CA ASP A 57 -12.59 2.13 10.81
C ASP A 57 -12.65 0.59 10.83
N LYS A 58 -11.72 -0.08 10.17
CA LYS A 58 -11.58 -1.53 10.24
C LYS A 58 -11.37 -2.00 11.68
N SER A 59 -10.45 -1.36 12.42
CA SER A 59 -10.14 -1.72 13.80
C SER A 59 -11.30 -1.40 14.75
N ALA A 60 -12.02 -0.31 14.50
CA ALA A 60 -13.24 0.06 15.19
C ALA A 60 -14.45 -0.81 14.81
N ARG A 61 -14.34 -1.62 13.77
CA ARG A 61 -15.39 -2.53 13.24
C ARG A 61 -16.60 -1.79 12.65
N VAL A 62 -16.38 -0.60 12.12
CA VAL A 62 -17.40 0.22 11.45
C VAL A 62 -17.13 0.39 9.95
N GLY A 63 -16.03 -0.17 9.46
CA GLY A 63 -15.63 -0.08 8.06
C GLY A 63 -16.56 -0.82 7.10
N ILE A 64 -16.60 -0.37 5.88
CA ILE A 64 -17.44 -0.94 4.80
C ILE A 64 -16.67 -2.07 4.11
N LEU A 65 -17.27 -3.25 4.01
CA LEU A 65 -16.68 -4.41 3.34
C LEU A 65 -16.95 -4.40 1.83
N ALA A 66 -16.01 -4.93 1.06
CA ALA A 66 -16.09 -5.03 -0.40
C ALA A 66 -17.37 -5.74 -0.87
N LYS A 67 -17.75 -6.84 -0.23
CA LYS A 67 -18.97 -7.60 -0.53
C LYS A 67 -20.27 -6.81 -0.43
N ASN A 68 -20.26 -5.66 0.24
CA ASN A 68 -21.44 -4.83 0.42
C ASN A 68 -21.55 -3.73 -0.65
N VAL A 69 -20.53 -3.58 -1.52
CA VAL A 69 -20.40 -2.45 -2.44
C VAL A 69 -20.07 -2.90 -3.87
N LEU A 70 -19.22 -3.91 -4.02
CA LEU A 70 -18.80 -4.39 -5.32
C LEU A 70 -19.80 -5.40 -5.89
N ASP A 71 -19.89 -5.44 -7.21
CA ASP A 71 -20.62 -6.46 -7.95
C ASP A 71 -20.03 -7.85 -7.65
N ASP A 72 -20.86 -8.87 -7.50
CA ASP A 72 -20.48 -10.23 -7.17
C ASP A 72 -19.43 -10.82 -8.12
N LYS A 73 -19.45 -10.41 -9.38
CA LYS A 73 -18.44 -10.84 -10.38
C LYS A 73 -17.00 -10.49 -10.00
N TYR A 74 -16.78 -9.49 -9.14
CA TYR A 74 -15.47 -9.12 -8.64
C TYR A 74 -15.13 -9.75 -7.30
N ILE A 75 -16.08 -10.39 -6.63
CA ILE A 75 -15.86 -10.98 -5.32
C ILE A 75 -15.28 -12.38 -5.45
N TRP A 76 -14.21 -12.64 -4.70
CA TRP A 76 -13.63 -13.97 -4.58
C TRP A 76 -14.01 -14.60 -3.24
N ASP A 77 -14.70 -15.71 -3.29
CA ASP A 77 -15.17 -16.46 -2.11
C ASP A 77 -14.74 -17.95 -2.14
N GLU A 78 -13.75 -18.27 -2.94
CA GLU A 78 -13.22 -19.62 -3.08
C GLU A 78 -11.95 -19.83 -2.25
N SER A 79 -11.57 -21.08 -2.01
CA SER A 79 -10.27 -21.40 -1.43
C SER A 79 -9.17 -21.21 -2.47
N LEU A 80 -8.02 -20.67 -2.02
CA LEU A 80 -6.81 -20.59 -2.86
C LEU A 80 -6.06 -21.91 -2.76
N GLU A 81 -5.73 -22.49 -3.90
CA GLU A 81 -5.02 -23.77 -4.01
C GLU A 81 -3.75 -23.63 -4.87
N GLY A 82 -2.81 -24.56 -4.71
CA GLY A 82 -1.59 -24.63 -5.48
C GLY A 82 -0.46 -23.72 -4.92
N ASN A 83 0.41 -23.26 -5.82
CA ASN A 83 1.48 -22.33 -5.48
C ASN A 83 0.96 -20.91 -5.56
N ILE A 84 1.05 -20.19 -4.44
CA ILE A 84 0.50 -18.85 -4.31
C ILE A 84 1.64 -17.88 -4.06
N LEU A 85 1.72 -16.83 -4.88
CA LEU A 85 2.59 -15.69 -4.66
C LEU A 85 1.81 -14.60 -3.94
N CYS A 86 2.27 -14.26 -2.73
CA CYS A 86 1.72 -13.14 -1.96
C CYS A 86 2.61 -11.92 -2.16
N GLU A 87 2.09 -10.89 -2.81
CA GLU A 87 2.79 -9.61 -2.95
C GLU A 87 2.35 -8.66 -1.83
N GLY A 88 3.32 -8.23 -1.02
CA GLY A 88 3.11 -7.17 -0.03
C GLY A 88 3.28 -5.79 -0.66
N ALA A 89 2.93 -4.76 0.11
CA ALA A 89 3.10 -3.36 -0.28
C ALA A 89 4.07 -2.65 0.67
N GLN A 90 4.60 -1.50 0.24
CA GLN A 90 5.54 -0.66 0.97
C GLN A 90 6.88 -1.38 1.25
N GLY A 91 7.46 -1.22 2.45
CA GLY A 91 8.74 -1.81 2.81
C GLY A 91 8.94 -1.88 4.32
N PHE A 92 10.01 -2.52 4.78
CA PHE A 92 10.29 -2.81 6.19
C PHE A 92 10.17 -1.57 7.09
N TRP A 93 10.80 -0.47 6.73
CA TRP A 93 10.81 0.76 7.55
C TRP A 93 9.44 1.46 7.66
N LEU A 94 8.48 1.03 6.85
CA LEU A 94 7.10 1.52 6.88
C LEU A 94 6.15 0.59 7.64
N ASP A 95 6.63 -0.53 8.19
CA ASP A 95 5.81 -1.45 8.98
C ASP A 95 5.29 -0.78 10.25
N ILE A 96 4.00 -0.99 10.56
CA ILE A 96 3.34 -0.34 11.71
C ILE A 96 4.00 -0.66 13.05
N ASN A 97 4.59 -1.86 13.19
CA ASN A 97 5.17 -2.32 14.43
C ASN A 97 6.71 -2.22 14.44
N MET A 98 7.34 -2.45 13.29
CA MET A 98 8.81 -2.57 13.18
C MET A 98 9.46 -1.37 12.49
N GLY A 99 8.68 -0.52 11.86
CA GLY A 99 9.17 0.66 11.14
C GLY A 99 9.46 1.86 12.04
N THR A 100 9.75 3.00 11.41
CA THR A 100 10.11 4.27 12.08
C THR A 100 8.87 5.05 12.51
N TYR A 101 8.15 4.55 13.51
CA TYR A 101 6.95 5.21 14.05
C TYR A 101 7.24 6.66 14.47
N PRO A 102 6.35 7.66 14.21
CA PRO A 102 5.01 7.53 13.61
C PRO A 102 4.99 7.55 12.07
N PHE A 103 6.13 7.65 11.40
CA PHE A 103 6.24 7.74 9.96
C PHE A 103 6.20 6.35 9.32
N VAL A 104 5.08 5.66 9.50
CA VAL A 104 4.83 4.28 9.04
C VAL A 104 3.49 4.19 8.32
N THR A 105 3.21 3.07 7.64
CA THR A 105 1.87 2.77 7.15
C THR A 105 1.01 2.17 8.27
N SER A 106 -0.28 2.01 8.03
CA SER A 106 -1.23 1.51 9.04
C SER A 106 -1.38 -0.02 9.05
N SER A 107 -0.46 -0.72 8.41
CA SER A 107 -0.51 -2.19 8.29
C SER A 107 0.88 -2.80 8.41
N THR A 108 0.92 -4.13 8.58
CA THR A 108 2.18 -4.86 8.45
C THR A 108 2.62 -4.93 6.99
N THR A 109 3.91 -4.68 6.77
CA THR A 109 4.56 -4.81 5.46
C THR A 109 5.45 -6.06 5.39
N LEU A 110 5.52 -6.82 6.47
CA LEU A 110 6.35 -8.00 6.62
C LEU A 110 5.67 -9.27 6.06
N PRO A 111 6.44 -10.33 5.75
CA PRO A 111 5.89 -11.54 5.12
C PRO A 111 4.75 -12.19 5.88
N TYR A 112 4.68 -12.05 7.20
CA TYR A 112 3.56 -12.56 7.99
C TYR A 112 2.23 -11.80 7.74
N GLY A 113 2.25 -10.74 6.94
CA GLY A 113 1.03 -10.13 6.38
C GLY A 113 0.16 -11.14 5.65
N ALA A 114 0.76 -12.17 5.03
CA ALA A 114 0.03 -13.28 4.43
C ALA A 114 -0.88 -14.02 5.43
N CYS A 115 -0.51 -14.06 6.72
CA CYS A 115 -1.35 -14.66 7.75
C CYS A 115 -2.66 -13.89 7.96
N SER A 116 -2.65 -12.59 7.76
CA SER A 116 -3.84 -11.74 7.92
C SER A 116 -4.88 -11.96 6.81
N ILE A 117 -4.49 -12.56 5.69
CA ILE A 117 -5.39 -12.93 4.59
C ILE A 117 -5.74 -14.41 4.57
N GLY A 118 -5.34 -15.15 5.60
CA GLY A 118 -5.81 -16.51 5.85
C GLY A 118 -4.76 -17.61 5.68
N PHE A 119 -3.52 -17.30 5.32
CA PHE A 119 -2.48 -18.32 5.21
C PHE A 119 -1.86 -18.60 6.57
N PRO A 120 -1.81 -19.87 7.02
CA PRO A 120 -1.06 -20.20 8.23
C PRO A 120 0.44 -20.01 8.00
N ALA A 121 1.15 -19.51 9.03
CA ALA A 121 2.58 -19.19 8.94
C ALA A 121 3.43 -20.36 8.43
N GLN A 122 3.04 -21.60 8.77
CA GLN A 122 3.73 -22.83 8.34
C GLN A 122 3.65 -23.09 6.81
N LYS A 123 2.78 -22.38 6.10
CA LYS A 123 2.66 -22.46 4.63
C LYS A 123 3.52 -21.46 3.89
N ILE A 124 4.10 -20.49 4.59
CA ILE A 124 5.07 -19.56 3.99
C ILE A 124 6.38 -20.31 3.85
N ARG A 125 6.78 -20.62 2.61
CA ARG A 125 7.99 -21.39 2.30
C ARG A 125 9.16 -20.48 1.96
N ASP A 126 8.94 -19.56 1.04
CA ASP A 126 9.97 -18.71 0.49
C ASP A 126 9.59 -17.25 0.69
N VAL A 127 10.56 -16.43 1.10
CA VAL A 127 10.40 -14.99 1.26
C VAL A 127 11.37 -14.28 0.34
N TRP A 128 10.82 -13.50 -0.59
CA TRP A 128 11.59 -12.75 -1.57
C TRP A 128 11.50 -11.27 -1.26
N GLY A 129 12.64 -10.61 -1.23
CA GLY A 129 12.73 -9.15 -1.09
C GLY A 129 13.15 -8.50 -2.39
N ALA A 130 12.37 -7.54 -2.89
CA ALA A 130 12.79 -6.68 -3.97
C ALA A 130 13.41 -5.40 -3.38
N ALA A 131 14.63 -5.09 -3.76
CA ALA A 131 15.34 -3.91 -3.29
C ALA A 131 15.94 -3.14 -4.46
N LYS A 132 15.99 -1.82 -4.34
CA LYS A 132 16.76 -0.98 -5.25
C LYS A 132 18.24 -1.04 -4.90
N ILE A 133 19.10 -0.65 -5.83
CA ILE A 133 20.53 -0.49 -5.59
C ILE A 133 20.82 0.69 -4.63
N TYR A 134 19.88 1.60 -4.48
CA TYR A 134 19.89 2.72 -3.52
C TYR A 134 18.55 2.77 -2.78
N ASP A 135 18.57 3.31 -1.59
CA ASP A 135 17.36 3.41 -0.77
C ASP A 135 16.51 4.62 -1.14
N THR A 136 15.19 4.44 -1.16
CA THR A 136 14.21 5.50 -1.40
C THR A 136 13.00 5.31 -0.51
N ARG A 137 12.36 6.43 -0.13
CA ARG A 137 11.19 6.40 0.71
C ARG A 137 10.16 7.45 0.30
N SER A 138 8.89 7.11 0.34
CA SER A 138 7.80 8.08 0.30
C SER A 138 7.44 8.52 1.71
N GLY A 139 7.31 9.84 1.93
CA GLY A 139 7.02 10.41 3.24
C GLY A 139 8.28 10.85 4.01
N GLU A 140 8.07 11.28 5.24
CA GLU A 140 9.15 11.70 6.12
C GLU A 140 10.04 10.52 6.52
N ASP A 141 11.34 10.77 6.53
CA ASP A 141 12.34 9.85 7.07
C ASP A 141 13.13 10.54 8.19
N PRO A 142 12.82 10.22 9.44
CA PRO A 142 13.52 10.83 10.58
C PRO A 142 15.00 10.43 10.67
N LEU A 143 15.40 9.35 10.00
CA LEU A 143 16.76 8.84 10.00
C LEU A 143 17.61 9.43 8.85
N PHE A 144 16.98 10.06 7.85
CA PHE A 144 17.69 10.63 6.73
C PHE A 144 18.46 11.90 7.14
N PRO A 145 19.76 11.96 6.92
CA PRO A 145 20.56 13.14 7.33
C PRO A 145 20.14 14.39 6.56
N LYS A 146 19.69 15.42 7.28
CA LYS A 146 19.26 16.69 6.67
C LYS A 146 20.33 17.34 5.81
N SER A 147 21.61 17.14 6.13
CA SER A 147 22.76 17.65 5.36
C SER A 147 22.85 17.08 3.93
N LEU A 148 22.12 16.01 3.65
CA LEU A 148 22.09 15.38 2.32
C LEU A 148 20.96 15.90 1.42
N PHE A 149 20.02 16.72 1.92
CA PHE A 149 18.92 17.24 1.11
C PHE A 149 19.40 18.10 -0.08
N GLU A 150 20.50 18.82 0.08
CA GLU A 150 21.07 19.65 -0.97
C GLU A 150 22.20 18.97 -1.77
N ASN A 151 22.40 17.68 -1.55
CA ASN A 151 23.45 16.93 -2.24
C ASN A 151 23.13 16.78 -3.73
N LYS A 152 23.98 17.38 -4.59
CA LYS A 152 23.79 17.39 -6.05
C LYS A 152 23.78 15.99 -6.68
N ALA A 153 24.57 15.06 -6.15
CA ALA A 153 24.63 13.69 -6.66
C ALA A 153 23.31 12.94 -6.37
N LEU A 154 22.77 13.10 -5.15
CA LEU A 154 21.46 12.53 -4.79
C LEU A 154 20.33 13.20 -5.56
N SER A 155 20.42 14.51 -5.84
CA SER A 155 19.44 15.19 -6.69
C SER A 155 19.42 14.59 -8.09
N LYS A 156 20.59 14.43 -8.70
CA LYS A 156 20.71 13.82 -10.02
C LYS A 156 20.27 12.36 -10.04
N LEU A 157 20.54 11.59 -9.00
CA LEU A 157 20.07 10.22 -8.86
C LEU A 157 18.55 10.16 -8.81
N GLY A 158 17.91 11.04 -8.03
CA GLY A 158 16.45 11.12 -7.94
C GLY A 158 15.79 11.52 -9.27
N GLU A 159 16.42 12.40 -10.06
CA GLU A 159 15.96 12.76 -11.40
C GLU A 159 16.07 11.57 -12.37
N LEU A 160 17.20 10.88 -12.40
CA LEU A 160 17.43 9.73 -13.28
C LEU A 160 16.53 8.53 -12.93
N GLY A 161 16.22 8.34 -11.65
CA GLY A 161 15.34 7.29 -11.15
C GLY A 161 13.86 7.67 -11.16
N GLU A 162 13.51 8.88 -11.63
CA GLU A 162 12.13 9.41 -11.59
C GLU A 162 11.49 9.31 -10.18
N GLU A 163 12.31 9.53 -9.14
CA GLU A 163 11.96 9.31 -7.76
C GLU A 163 11.05 10.41 -7.20
N SER A 164 9.82 10.45 -7.72
CA SER A 164 8.77 11.35 -7.28
C SER A 164 7.50 10.58 -6.91
N GLY A 165 6.79 11.05 -5.91
CA GLY A 165 5.50 10.49 -5.55
C GLY A 165 4.45 10.80 -6.62
N VAL A 166 3.84 9.76 -7.20
CA VAL A 166 2.83 9.91 -8.27
C VAL A 166 1.67 10.81 -7.84
N THR A 167 1.26 10.73 -6.57
CA THR A 167 0.11 11.50 -6.06
C THR A 167 0.49 12.90 -5.58
N THR A 168 1.62 13.04 -4.91
CA THR A 168 2.02 14.29 -4.23
C THR A 168 3.07 15.08 -5.00
N GLY A 169 3.70 14.48 -6.03
CA GLY A 169 4.87 15.06 -6.68
C GLY A 169 6.10 15.21 -5.75
N ARG A 170 5.96 14.80 -4.49
CA ARG A 170 7.05 14.91 -3.51
C ARG A 170 8.21 14.02 -3.93
N ARG A 171 9.41 14.57 -3.87
CA ARG A 171 10.64 13.79 -4.10
C ARG A 171 10.78 12.70 -3.02
N ARG A 172 11.16 11.52 -3.46
CA ARG A 172 11.49 10.37 -2.60
C ARG A 172 12.92 10.42 -2.15
#